data_9bbba37e659f578af90373dc04f05f50
#
_entry.id   9bbba37e659f578af90373dc04f05f50
#
_cell.length_a   1.000
_cell.length_b   1.000
_cell.length_c   1.000
_cell.angle_alpha   90.00
_cell.angle_beta   90.00
_cell.angle_gamma   90.00
#
_symmetry.space_group_name_H-M   'P 1'
#
loop_
_entity.id
_entity.type
_entity.pdbx_description
1 polymer ?
#
loop_
_entity_poly.entity_id
_entity_poly.type
_entity_poly.pdbx_seq_one_letter_code
_entity_poly.pdbx_strand_id
1 'polypeptide(L)'
;LPYPPVQSVTSVTYYDDDNVLGTVASGVYISVLDVVPPLVMLANGQSWPSVSLRPVSPIRVRYVAGYGAASAVPERYRALILGLVAVDYESREAIGTTAAAQRERLQAALKLDWGWA
;
A
#
# COMPACT_ATOMS: atom_id res chain seq x y z
N LEU A 1 -1.67 7.11 3.39
CA LEU A 1 -2.05 5.72 3.16
C LEU A 1 -0.79 4.88 2.96
N PRO A 2 -0.67 3.71 3.60
CA PRO A 2 0.43 2.77 3.39
C PRO A 2 0.34 2.09 2.01
N TYR A 3 1.41 1.38 1.62
CA TYR A 3 1.48 0.54 0.42
C TYR A 3 1.25 1.29 -0.91
N PRO A 4 2.05 2.32 -1.25
CA PRO A 4 1.97 2.96 -2.56
C PRO A 4 2.44 2.00 -3.69
N PRO A 5 2.03 2.23 -4.93
CA PRO A 5 1.14 3.30 -5.37
C PRO A 5 -0.32 2.99 -5.04
N VAL A 6 -1.04 4.02 -4.60
CA VAL A 6 -2.50 3.93 -4.38
C VAL A 6 -3.21 4.37 -5.66
N GLN A 7 -4.12 3.54 -6.17
CA GLN A 7 -4.87 3.82 -7.39
C GLN A 7 -6.14 4.63 -7.12
N SER A 8 -6.86 4.27 -6.06
CA SER A 8 -8.12 4.93 -5.71
C SER A 8 -8.48 4.66 -4.25
N VAL A 9 -9.21 5.61 -3.64
CA VAL A 9 -9.87 5.42 -2.36
C VAL A 9 -11.32 5.01 -2.61
N THR A 10 -11.72 3.84 -2.13
CA THR A 10 -13.05 3.28 -2.33
C THR A 10 -14.06 3.86 -1.35
N SER A 11 -13.70 3.93 -0.07
CA SER A 11 -14.56 4.46 0.98
C SER A 11 -13.79 4.84 2.23
N VAL A 12 -14.31 5.83 2.94
CA VAL A 12 -13.90 6.17 4.29
C VAL A 12 -15.10 5.89 5.19
N THR A 13 -14.92 5.05 6.19
CA THR A 13 -15.97 4.66 7.14
C THR A 13 -15.49 4.88 8.57
N TYR A 14 -16.44 5.02 9.49
CA TYR A 14 -16.15 5.16 10.90
C TYR A 14 -17.12 4.33 11.74
N TYR A 15 -16.73 4.04 12.97
CA TYR A 15 -17.61 3.46 13.98
C TYR A 15 -17.80 4.47 15.10
N ASP A 16 -19.07 4.70 15.45
CA ASP A 16 -19.41 5.52 16.61
C ASP A 16 -19.18 4.76 17.93
N ASP A 17 -19.48 5.40 19.05
CA ASP A 17 -19.37 4.82 20.40
C ASP A 17 -20.33 3.66 20.66
N ASP A 18 -21.45 3.63 19.95
CA ASP A 18 -22.41 2.51 19.96
C ASP A 18 -22.01 1.37 19.00
N ASN A 19 -20.83 1.48 18.37
CA ASN A 19 -20.29 0.53 17.39
C ASN A 19 -21.11 0.43 16.10
N VAL A 20 -21.86 1.48 15.76
CA VAL A 20 -22.62 1.57 14.50
C VAL A 20 -21.70 2.08 13.40
N LEU A 21 -21.76 1.45 12.23
CA LEU A 21 -20.96 1.80 11.07
C LEU A 21 -21.55 3.00 10.34
N GLY A 22 -20.81 4.10 10.28
CA GLY A 22 -21.09 5.25 9.44
C GLY A 22 -20.16 5.32 8.23
N THR A 23 -20.62 5.95 7.15
CA THR A 23 -19.82 6.19 5.95
C THR A 23 -19.68 7.70 5.73
N VAL A 24 -18.46 8.15 5.49
CA VAL A 24 -18.18 9.54 5.14
C VAL A 24 -18.53 9.74 3.65
N ALA A 25 -19.37 10.74 3.36
CA ALA A 25 -19.73 11.05 1.97
C ALA A 25 -18.49 11.41 1.15
N SER A 26 -18.44 10.96 -0.10
CA SER A 26 -17.28 11.14 -0.99
C SER A 26 -16.94 12.62 -1.28
N GLY A 27 -17.91 13.53 -1.15
CA GLY A 27 -17.68 14.97 -1.28
C GLY A 27 -17.05 15.65 -0.06
N VAL A 28 -16.94 14.96 1.08
CA VAL A 28 -16.36 15.51 2.30
C VAL A 28 -14.83 15.46 2.28
N TYR A 29 -14.25 14.54 1.54
CA TYR A 29 -12.81 14.35 1.48
C TYR A 29 -12.29 14.32 0.04
N ILE A 30 -11.01 14.63 -0.11
CA ILE A 30 -10.24 14.45 -1.33
C ILE A 30 -9.10 13.48 -1.08
N SER A 31 -8.76 12.67 -2.08
CA SER A 31 -7.60 11.79 -2.05
C SER A 31 -6.49 12.37 -2.92
N VAL A 32 -5.34 12.67 -2.31
CA VAL A 32 -4.13 13.14 -2.97
C VAL A 32 -3.22 11.94 -3.13
N LEU A 33 -3.18 11.36 -4.34
CA LEU A 33 -2.55 10.07 -4.60
C LEU A 33 -1.19 10.17 -5.28
N ASP A 34 -0.87 11.35 -5.81
CA ASP A 34 0.37 11.69 -6.51
C ASP A 34 1.54 12.10 -5.59
N VAL A 35 1.31 12.06 -4.28
CA VAL A 35 2.32 12.31 -3.25
C VAL A 35 2.72 11.04 -2.52
N VAL A 36 3.89 11.05 -1.89
CA VAL A 36 4.37 9.92 -1.07
C VAL A 36 4.63 10.42 0.36
N PRO A 37 3.92 9.89 1.35
CA PRO A 37 2.82 8.91 1.28
C PRO A 37 1.51 9.53 0.74
N PRO A 38 0.66 8.75 0.04
CA PRO A 38 -0.65 9.21 -0.40
C PRO A 38 -1.55 9.61 0.77
N LEU A 39 -2.32 10.68 0.60
CA LEU A 39 -3.11 11.29 1.67
C LEU A 39 -4.60 11.30 1.36
N VAL A 40 -5.41 11.26 2.41
CA VAL A 40 -6.84 11.59 2.38
C VAL A 40 -7.02 12.82 3.25
N MET A 41 -7.54 13.88 2.67
CA MET A 41 -7.67 15.18 3.29
C MET A 41 -9.13 15.67 3.25
N LEU A 42 -9.49 16.59 4.14
CA LEU A 42 -10.78 17.24 4.11
C LEU A 42 -10.90 18.09 2.84
N ALA A 43 -12.05 18.04 2.19
CA ALA A 43 -12.34 18.92 1.06
C ALA A 43 -12.59 20.35 1.53
N ASN A 44 -12.30 21.32 0.66
CA ASN A 44 -12.46 22.73 1.01
C ASN A 44 -13.91 23.06 1.40
N GLY A 45 -14.06 23.77 2.51
CA GLY A 45 -15.37 24.14 3.05
C GLY A 45 -16.17 22.99 3.66
N GLN A 46 -15.58 21.80 3.79
CA GLN A 46 -16.23 20.65 4.42
C GLN A 46 -15.76 20.46 5.87
N SER A 47 -16.50 19.65 6.62
CA SER A 47 -16.13 19.20 7.96
C SER A 47 -16.32 17.69 8.09
N TRP A 48 -15.49 17.06 8.94
CA TRP A 48 -15.71 15.67 9.30
C TRP A 48 -17.02 15.50 10.06
N PRO A 49 -17.69 14.34 9.96
CA PRO A 49 -18.87 14.06 10.76
C PRO A 49 -18.60 14.28 12.25
N SER A 50 -19.47 15.07 12.90
CA SER A 50 -19.36 15.36 14.34
C SER A 50 -20.07 14.25 15.12
N VAL A 51 -19.38 13.12 15.32
CA VAL A 51 -19.86 11.95 16.06
C VAL A 51 -18.86 11.53 17.12
N SER A 52 -19.32 11.01 18.24
CA SER A 52 -18.45 10.33 19.21
C SER A 52 -17.97 9.04 18.60
N LEU A 53 -16.65 8.84 18.56
CA LEU A 53 -16.04 7.67 17.95
C LEU A 53 -15.66 6.64 19.01
N ARG A 54 -15.76 5.35 18.67
CA ARG A 54 -15.28 4.29 19.54
C ARG A 54 -13.77 4.42 19.80
N PRO A 55 -13.25 3.97 20.99
CA PRO A 55 -11.87 4.19 21.39
C PRO A 55 -10.82 3.48 20.52
N VAL A 56 -11.17 2.34 19.92
CA VAL A 56 -10.20 1.48 19.19
C VAL A 56 -10.60 1.35 17.73
N SER A 57 -9.67 1.67 16.84
CA SER A 57 -9.85 1.56 15.37
C SER A 57 -11.17 2.17 14.86
N PRO A 58 -11.48 3.43 15.20
CA PRO A 58 -12.75 4.02 14.82
C PRO A 58 -12.87 4.28 13.33
N ILE A 59 -11.77 4.59 12.64
CA ILE A 59 -11.77 4.99 11.23
C ILE A 59 -11.16 3.89 10.37
N ARG A 60 -11.82 3.60 9.25
CA ARG A 60 -11.33 2.65 8.24
C ARG A 60 -11.35 3.30 6.88
N VAL A 61 -10.22 3.23 6.18
CA VAL A 61 -10.10 3.66 4.80
C VAL A 61 -9.91 2.43 3.93
N ARG A 62 -10.82 2.21 2.99
CA ARG A 62 -10.68 1.17 1.96
C ARG A 62 -10.16 1.80 0.69
N TYR A 63 -9.09 1.24 0.15
CA TYR A 63 -8.45 1.75 -1.05
C TYR A 63 -7.85 0.62 -1.87
N VAL A 64 -7.58 0.89 -3.14
CA VAL A 64 -6.91 -0.01 -4.07
C VAL A 64 -5.46 0.43 -4.19
N ALA A 65 -4.54 -0.49 -3.89
CA ALA A 65 -3.10 -0.26 -4.01
C ALA A 65 -2.47 -1.21 -5.02
N GLY A 66 -1.33 -0.81 -5.57
CA GLY A 66 -0.57 -1.56 -6.56
C GLY A 66 -0.63 -0.93 -7.95
N TYR A 67 0.10 -1.52 -8.88
CA TYR A 67 0.25 -0.99 -10.24
C TYR A 67 -0.94 -1.28 -11.17
N GLY A 68 -1.87 -2.15 -10.76
CA GLY A 68 -3.00 -2.59 -11.59
C GLY A 68 -2.57 -3.62 -12.63
N ALA A 69 -2.48 -3.21 -13.90
CA ALA A 69 -2.06 -4.13 -14.97
C ALA A 69 -0.58 -4.50 -14.88
N ALA A 70 -0.22 -5.71 -15.30
CA ALA A 70 1.17 -6.17 -15.32
C ALA A 70 2.10 -5.28 -16.16
N SER A 71 1.55 -4.67 -17.22
CA SER A 71 2.29 -3.71 -18.06
C SER A 71 2.61 -2.38 -17.36
N ALA A 72 1.88 -2.03 -16.31
CA ALA A 72 2.10 -0.81 -15.52
C ALA A 72 3.19 -0.99 -14.45
N VAL A 73 3.62 -2.22 -14.20
CA VAL A 73 4.70 -2.51 -13.25
C VAL A 73 6.03 -1.99 -13.85
N PRO A 74 6.75 -1.09 -13.15
CA PRO A 74 8.04 -0.59 -13.62
C PRO A 74 9.03 -1.73 -13.96
N GLU A 75 9.78 -1.55 -15.04
CA GLU A 75 10.71 -2.56 -15.57
C GLU A 75 11.72 -3.03 -14.52
N ARG A 76 12.17 -2.12 -13.65
CA ARG A 76 13.09 -2.44 -12.55
C ARG A 76 12.57 -3.55 -11.63
N TYR A 77 11.27 -3.55 -11.30
CA TYR A 77 10.68 -4.60 -10.45
C TYR A 77 10.58 -5.92 -11.20
N ARG A 78 10.21 -5.87 -12.48
CA ARG A 78 10.18 -7.06 -13.33
C ARG A 78 11.56 -7.68 -13.45
N ALA A 79 12.60 -6.88 -13.66
CA ALA A 79 13.99 -7.33 -13.71
C ALA A 79 14.46 -7.95 -12.38
N LEU A 80 14.10 -7.33 -11.23
CA LEU A 80 14.42 -7.88 -9.91
C LEU A 80 13.73 -9.22 -9.65
N ILE A 81 12.45 -9.34 -10.03
CA ILE A 81 11.70 -10.60 -9.89
C ILE A 81 12.31 -11.69 -10.77
N LEU A 82 12.64 -11.38 -12.02
CA LEU A 82 13.30 -12.33 -12.93
C LEU A 82 14.66 -12.74 -12.39
N GLY A 83 15.43 -11.82 -11.82
CA GLY A 83 16.70 -12.12 -11.15
C GLY A 83 16.54 -13.07 -9.97
N LEU A 84 15.50 -12.89 -9.14
CA LEU A 84 15.18 -13.80 -8.04
C LEU A 84 14.83 -15.21 -8.56
N VAL A 85 13.99 -15.28 -9.60
CA VAL A 85 13.59 -16.54 -10.22
C VAL A 85 14.82 -17.27 -10.81
N ALA A 86 15.74 -16.55 -11.47
CA ALA A 86 16.96 -17.12 -12.01
C ALA A 86 17.86 -17.71 -10.91
N VAL A 87 18.08 -16.96 -9.81
CA VAL A 87 18.85 -17.44 -8.65
C VAL A 87 18.21 -18.69 -8.06
N ASP A 88 16.88 -18.72 -7.89
CA ASP A 88 16.16 -19.86 -7.33
C ASP A 88 16.21 -21.08 -8.26
N TYR A 89 16.16 -20.85 -9.56
CA TYR A 89 16.27 -21.90 -10.56
C TYR A 89 17.66 -22.53 -10.61
N GLU A 90 18.72 -21.71 -10.62
CA GLU A 90 20.11 -22.18 -10.64
C GLU A 90 20.53 -22.85 -9.33
N SER A 91 20.03 -22.37 -8.18
CA SER A 91 20.36 -22.87 -6.85
C SER A 91 19.45 -24.02 -6.38
N ARG A 92 18.62 -24.54 -7.24
CA ARG A 92 17.62 -25.60 -6.94
C ARG A 92 18.22 -26.87 -6.32
N GLU A 93 19.46 -27.19 -6.67
CA GLU A 93 20.19 -28.37 -6.18
C GLU A 93 21.32 -28.03 -5.19
N ALA A 94 21.69 -26.77 -5.06
CA ALA A 94 22.78 -26.33 -4.19
C ALA A 94 22.30 -25.16 -3.33
N ILE A 95 22.02 -25.42 -2.07
CA ILE A 95 21.85 -24.38 -1.04
C ILE A 95 23.25 -23.84 -0.71
N GLY A 96 23.84 -23.10 -1.66
CA GLY A 96 25.13 -22.45 -1.48
C GLY A 96 24.97 -21.08 -0.79
N THR A 97 25.91 -20.72 0.04
CA THR A 97 25.97 -19.40 0.74
C THR A 97 25.91 -18.21 -0.23
N THR A 98 26.44 -18.37 -1.46
CA THR A 98 26.44 -17.34 -2.50
C THR A 98 25.04 -17.04 -3.04
N ALA A 99 24.24 -18.08 -3.30
CA ALA A 99 22.86 -17.92 -3.77
C ALA A 99 21.97 -17.28 -2.70
N ALA A 100 22.15 -17.64 -1.44
CA ALA A 100 21.44 -17.04 -0.31
C ALA A 100 21.75 -15.54 -0.18
N ALA A 101 23.02 -15.16 -0.27
CA ALA A 101 23.44 -13.76 -0.21
C ALA A 101 22.93 -12.93 -1.40
N GLN A 102 22.89 -13.53 -2.60
CA GLN A 102 22.37 -12.87 -3.81
C GLN A 102 20.85 -12.67 -3.72
N ARG A 103 20.11 -13.67 -3.23
CA ARG A 103 18.68 -13.58 -2.96
C ARG A 103 18.38 -12.47 -1.95
N GLU A 104 19.13 -12.40 -0.85
CA GLU A 104 18.96 -11.38 0.18
C GLU A 104 19.16 -9.97 -0.36
N ARG A 105 20.18 -9.75 -1.21
CA ARG A 105 20.42 -8.45 -1.88
C ARG A 105 19.27 -8.03 -2.78
N LEU A 106 18.73 -8.95 -3.59
CA LEU A 106 17.61 -8.68 -4.47
C LEU A 106 16.33 -8.41 -3.68
N GLN A 107 16.09 -9.15 -2.60
CA GLN A 107 14.94 -8.90 -1.72
C GLN A 107 15.08 -7.57 -0.97
N ALA A 108 16.29 -7.18 -0.54
CA ALA A 108 16.54 -5.90 0.08
C ALA A 108 16.28 -4.74 -0.89
N ALA A 109 16.69 -4.87 -2.15
CA ALA A 109 16.41 -3.87 -3.18
C ALA A 109 14.90 -3.66 -3.42
N LEU A 110 14.12 -4.75 -3.41
CA LEU A 110 12.66 -4.68 -3.49
C LEU A 110 12.04 -3.97 -2.27
N LYS A 111 12.52 -4.26 -1.06
CA LYS A 111 12.00 -3.67 0.18
C LYS A 111 12.28 -2.18 0.28
N LEU A 112 13.49 -1.73 -0.06
CA LEU A 112 13.88 -0.32 0.00
C LEU A 112 13.00 0.56 -0.89
N ASP A 113 12.60 0.05 -2.04
CA ASP A 113 11.80 0.79 -3.01
C ASP A 113 10.30 0.89 -2.61
N TRP A 114 9.85 0.02 -1.71
CA TRP A 114 8.46 0.02 -1.19
C TRP A 114 8.28 0.89 0.07
N GLY A 115 9.35 1.57 0.53
CA GLY A 115 9.29 2.48 1.68
C GLY A 115 9.05 1.80 3.03
N TRP A 116 9.44 0.54 3.16
CA TRP A 116 9.44 -0.18 4.42
C TRP A 116 10.82 -0.05 5.07
N ALA A 117 11.00 1.01 5.83
CA ALA A 117 12.08 1.13 6.80
C ALA A 117 11.47 1.06 8.20
#